data_9c5db1167d368051005781008f0dfb1a
#
_entry.id   9c5db1167d368051005781008f0dfb1a
#
_cell.length_a   1.000
_cell.length_b   1.000
_cell.length_c   1.000
_cell.angle_alpha   90.00
_cell.angle_beta   90.00
_cell.angle_gamma   90.00
#
_symmetry.space_group_name_H-M   'P 1'
#
loop_
_entity.id
_entity.type
_entity.pdbx_description
1 polymer ?
#
loop_
_entity_poly.entity_id
_entity_poly.type
_entity_poly.pdbx_seq_one_letter_code
_entity_poly.pdbx_strand_id
1 'polypeptide(L)'
;NSGYNTLSALTRLKVGPMLDCETGRELIKSVWAEGCAVAKALTGVDLWEEMLEELERLREGFAKYYPSMAQDVLIHQRQTEVELLNGAIVRYGRELGIPTPVNGALTLMIQTIQQNYDKQYCKQ
;
A
#
# COMPACT_ATOMS: atom_id res chain seq x y z
N ASN A 1 3.22 -1.91 6.01
CA ASN A 1 2.60 -2.90 5.09
C ASN A 1 1.71 -2.26 4.03
N SER A 2 0.95 -1.23 4.40
CA SER A 2 -0.05 -0.65 3.49
C SER A 2 0.55 -0.14 2.18
N GLY A 3 1.75 0.43 2.22
CA GLY A 3 2.40 0.98 1.04
C GLY A 3 2.75 -0.09 0.02
N TYR A 4 3.63 -1.00 0.37
CA TYR A 4 4.13 -1.97 -0.59
C TYR A 4 3.11 -3.07 -0.92
N ASN A 5 2.22 -3.44 0.00
CA ASN A 5 1.19 -4.44 -0.27
C ASN A 5 0.31 -4.03 -1.44
N THR A 6 -0.26 -2.84 -1.36
CA THR A 6 -1.18 -2.32 -2.36
C THR A 6 -0.47 -2.05 -3.69
N LEU A 7 0.69 -1.42 -3.62
CA LEU A 7 1.46 -1.07 -4.82
C LEU A 7 1.96 -2.31 -5.55
N SER A 8 2.39 -3.34 -4.83
CA SER A 8 2.78 -4.61 -5.44
C SER A 8 1.60 -5.26 -6.17
N ALA A 9 0.41 -5.23 -5.57
CA ALA A 9 -0.79 -5.77 -6.21
C ALA A 9 -1.14 -5.01 -7.50
N LEU A 10 -1.02 -3.68 -7.48
CA LEU A 10 -1.36 -2.85 -8.63
C LEU A 10 -0.32 -2.87 -9.73
N THR A 11 0.97 -2.86 -9.38
CA THR A 11 2.06 -2.83 -10.35
C THR A 11 2.47 -4.22 -10.82
N ARG A 12 2.06 -5.26 -10.10
CA ARG A 12 2.44 -6.66 -10.34
C ARG A 12 3.93 -6.91 -10.11
N LEU A 13 4.57 -6.05 -9.33
CA LEU A 13 6.00 -6.16 -9.02
C LEU A 13 6.23 -6.73 -7.63
N LYS A 14 7.31 -7.47 -7.48
CA LYS A 14 7.84 -7.82 -6.18
C LYS A 14 8.46 -6.58 -5.53
N VAL A 15 8.74 -6.67 -4.24
CA VAL A 15 9.23 -5.53 -3.45
C VAL A 15 10.54 -4.96 -4.03
N GLY A 16 11.47 -5.80 -4.44
CA GLY A 16 12.77 -5.35 -4.97
C GLY A 16 12.66 -4.40 -6.15
N PRO A 17 12.08 -4.83 -7.28
CA PRO A 17 11.94 -3.96 -8.45
C PRO A 17 11.16 -2.68 -8.16
N MET A 18 10.16 -2.76 -7.29
CA MET A 18 9.37 -1.60 -6.91
C MET A 18 10.21 -0.57 -6.14
N LEU A 19 11.07 -1.03 -5.23
CA LEU A 19 11.92 -0.16 -4.43
C LEU A 19 13.20 0.27 -5.14
N ASP A 20 13.61 -0.43 -6.19
CA ASP A 20 14.78 -0.05 -6.98
C ASP A 20 14.49 1.10 -7.94
N CYS A 21 13.22 1.39 -8.18
CA CYS A 21 12.82 2.49 -9.04
C CYS A 21 12.44 3.72 -8.20
N GLU A 22 12.88 4.89 -8.63
CA GLU A 22 12.65 6.14 -7.89
C GLU A 22 11.17 6.44 -7.71
N THR A 23 10.37 6.26 -8.76
CA THR A 23 8.92 6.51 -8.69
C THR A 23 8.20 5.55 -7.74
N GLY A 24 8.66 4.30 -7.66
CA GLY A 24 8.13 3.34 -6.70
C GLY A 24 8.39 3.77 -5.26
N ARG A 25 9.62 4.23 -4.98
CA ARG A 25 9.95 4.78 -3.66
C ARG A 25 9.11 6.01 -3.32
N GLU A 26 8.90 6.89 -4.29
CA GLU A 26 8.06 8.08 -4.09
C GLU A 26 6.61 7.71 -3.75
N LEU A 27 6.06 6.71 -4.42
CA LEU A 27 4.70 6.23 -4.14
C LEU A 27 4.60 5.68 -2.73
N ILE A 28 5.54 4.84 -2.32
CA ILE A 28 5.54 4.25 -0.97
C ILE A 28 5.66 5.35 0.08
N LYS A 29 6.56 6.30 -0.12
CA LYS A 29 6.72 7.42 0.81
C LYS A 29 5.44 8.25 0.91
N SER A 30 4.74 8.46 -0.21
CA SER A 30 3.47 9.20 -0.22
C SER A 30 2.39 8.49 0.60
N VAL A 31 2.28 7.16 0.45
CA VAL A 31 1.34 6.36 1.25
C VAL A 31 1.70 6.44 2.73
N TRP A 32 2.96 6.26 3.06
CA TRP A 32 3.43 6.25 4.45
C TRP A 32 3.36 7.63 5.10
N ALA A 33 3.56 8.71 4.34
CA ALA A 33 3.45 10.07 4.86
C ALA A 33 2.03 10.33 5.40
N GLU A 34 1.02 9.91 4.67
CA GLU A 34 -0.37 10.02 5.12
C GLU A 34 -0.61 9.17 6.38
N GLY A 35 -0.12 7.94 6.37
CA GLY A 35 -0.22 7.04 7.53
C GLY A 35 0.48 7.59 8.76
N CYS A 36 1.66 8.17 8.60
CA CYS A 36 2.41 8.79 9.70
C CYS A 36 1.69 10.02 10.24
N ALA A 37 1.08 10.83 9.38
CA ALA A 37 0.30 11.99 9.81
C ALA A 37 -0.90 11.56 10.66
N VAL A 38 -1.59 10.51 10.25
CA VAL A 38 -2.71 9.94 11.00
C VAL A 38 -2.22 9.38 12.34
N ALA A 39 -1.15 8.61 12.34
CA ALA A 39 -0.58 8.02 13.55
C ALA A 39 -0.15 9.10 14.54
N LYS A 40 0.47 10.17 14.06
CA LYS A 40 0.89 11.29 14.90
C LYS A 40 -0.32 11.98 15.55
N ALA A 41 -1.39 12.17 14.80
CA ALA A 41 -2.62 12.77 15.34
C ALA A 41 -3.28 11.87 16.38
N LEU A 42 -3.21 10.54 16.22
CA LEU A 42 -3.80 9.59 17.16
C LEU A 42 -2.96 9.40 18.42
N THR A 43 -1.64 9.36 18.30
CA THR A 43 -0.74 8.94 19.38
C THR A 43 0.22 10.02 19.85
N GLY A 44 0.40 11.08 19.09
CA GLY A 44 1.40 12.11 19.34
C GLY A 44 2.82 11.72 18.93
N VAL A 45 3.01 10.51 18.39
CA VAL A 45 4.34 10.00 18.02
C VAL A 45 4.56 10.14 16.51
N ASP A 46 5.70 10.73 16.13
CA ASP A 46 6.13 10.83 14.74
C ASP A 46 6.95 9.61 14.38
N LEU A 47 6.45 8.81 13.43
CA LEU A 47 7.07 7.54 13.02
C LEU A 47 7.85 7.66 11.70
N TRP A 48 8.02 8.87 11.16
CA TRP A 48 8.61 9.04 9.83
C TRP A 48 10.02 8.47 9.70
N GLU A 49 10.88 8.72 10.69
CA GLU A 49 12.25 8.23 10.65
C GLU A 49 12.31 6.70 10.66
N GLU A 50 11.47 6.05 11.48
CA GLU A 50 11.37 4.59 11.53
C GLU A 50 10.84 4.02 10.22
N MET A 51 9.94 4.73 9.55
CA MET A 51 9.41 4.30 8.25
C MET A 51 10.49 4.37 7.16
N LEU A 52 11.34 5.38 7.18
CA LEU A 52 12.46 5.48 6.25
C LEU A 52 13.47 4.36 6.46
N GLU A 53 13.76 3.99 7.71
CA GLU A 53 14.60 2.84 8.03
C GLU A 53 13.98 1.54 7.53
N GLU A 54 12.67 1.38 7.70
CA GLU A 54 11.94 0.21 7.21
C GLU A 54 12.03 0.09 5.69
N LEU A 55 12.00 1.20 4.97
CA LEU A 55 12.15 1.21 3.51
C LEU A 55 13.47 0.56 3.09
N GLU A 56 14.58 0.94 3.75
CA GLU A 56 15.89 0.37 3.46
C GLU A 56 15.97 -1.11 3.85
N ARG A 57 15.36 -1.47 4.98
CA ARG A 57 15.32 -2.87 5.42
C ARG A 57 14.57 -3.76 4.44
N LEU A 58 13.45 -3.28 3.90
CA LEU A 58 12.67 -3.99 2.89
C LEU A 58 13.48 -4.19 1.61
N ARG A 59 14.18 -3.15 1.19
CA ARG A 59 15.00 -3.19 -0.01
C ARG A 59 16.13 -4.21 0.10
N GLU A 60 16.76 -4.31 1.25
CA GLU A 60 17.88 -5.23 1.47
C GLU A 60 17.44 -6.67 1.71
N GLY A 61 16.37 -6.88 2.49
CA GLY A 61 15.99 -8.22 2.99
C GLY A 61 14.82 -8.88 2.27
N PHE A 62 13.99 -8.12 1.57
CA PHE A 62 12.72 -8.62 1.03
C PHE A 62 12.56 -8.39 -0.47
N ALA A 63 13.67 -8.24 -1.20
CA ALA A 63 13.64 -7.93 -2.64
C ALA A 63 12.82 -8.92 -3.45
N LYS A 64 12.85 -10.20 -3.10
CA LYS A 64 12.14 -11.27 -3.81
C LYS A 64 10.77 -11.57 -3.23
N TYR A 65 10.34 -10.79 -2.23
CA TYR A 65 9.07 -10.99 -1.57
C TYR A 65 7.90 -10.49 -2.43
N TYR A 66 6.87 -11.31 -2.48
CA TYR A 66 5.61 -10.96 -3.14
C TYR A 66 4.55 -10.84 -2.05
N PRO A 67 4.12 -9.62 -1.69
CA PRO A 67 3.22 -9.40 -0.55
C PRO A 67 1.90 -10.16 -0.67
N SER A 68 1.28 -10.45 0.47
CA SER A 68 0.03 -11.24 0.53
C SER A 68 -1.10 -10.62 -0.30
N MET A 69 -1.23 -9.29 -0.30
CA MET A 69 -2.27 -8.64 -1.10
C MET A 69 -2.04 -8.85 -2.60
N ALA A 70 -0.79 -8.83 -3.05
CA ALA A 70 -0.45 -9.14 -4.43
C ALA A 70 -0.82 -10.60 -4.76
N GLN A 71 -0.57 -11.52 -3.84
CA GLN A 71 -0.97 -12.90 -4.00
C GLN A 71 -2.50 -13.04 -4.08
N ASP A 72 -3.22 -12.31 -3.22
CA ASP A 72 -4.69 -12.31 -3.23
C ASP A 72 -5.25 -11.81 -4.56
N VAL A 73 -4.71 -10.71 -5.08
CA VAL A 73 -5.21 -10.09 -6.31
C VAL A 73 -4.79 -10.86 -7.56
N LEU A 74 -3.52 -11.26 -7.64
CA LEU A 74 -2.93 -11.76 -8.89
C LEU A 74 -3.00 -13.28 -9.03
N ILE A 75 -2.95 -14.00 -7.93
CA ILE A 75 -2.90 -15.47 -7.96
C ILE A 75 -4.25 -16.07 -7.57
N HIS A 76 -4.76 -15.72 -6.40
CA HIS A 76 -5.95 -16.35 -5.83
C HIS A 76 -7.26 -15.67 -6.21
N GLN A 77 -7.22 -14.42 -6.61
CA GLN A 77 -8.39 -13.61 -7.01
C GLN A 77 -9.49 -13.64 -5.93
N ARG A 78 -9.12 -13.22 -4.74
CA ARG A 78 -10.02 -13.22 -3.58
C ARG A 78 -10.07 -11.85 -2.91
N GLN A 79 -10.93 -11.70 -1.89
CA GLN A 79 -11.02 -10.50 -1.09
C GLN A 79 -9.69 -10.22 -0.42
N THR A 80 -9.31 -8.94 -0.39
CA THR A 80 -8.08 -8.47 0.23
C THR A 80 -8.37 -7.81 1.56
N GLU A 81 -7.29 -7.51 2.31
CA GLU A 81 -7.36 -6.76 3.56
C GLU A 81 -7.20 -5.25 3.35
N VAL A 82 -7.46 -4.75 2.14
CA VAL A 82 -7.26 -3.32 1.83
C VAL A 82 -8.02 -2.39 2.77
N GLU A 83 -9.21 -2.79 3.22
CA GLU A 83 -10.01 -1.98 4.14
C GLU A 83 -9.38 -1.89 5.53
N LEU A 84 -8.64 -2.91 5.94
CA LEU A 84 -7.93 -2.95 7.22
C LEU A 84 -6.57 -2.26 7.16
N LEU A 85 -6.01 -2.06 5.98
CA LEU A 85 -4.72 -1.41 5.75
C LEU A 85 -4.92 0.04 5.30
N ASN A 86 -4.96 0.27 3.99
CA ASN A 86 -5.14 1.62 3.44
C ASN A 86 -6.49 2.23 3.82
N GLY A 87 -7.53 1.42 3.84
CA GLY A 87 -8.88 1.87 4.23
C GLY A 87 -8.96 2.36 5.65
N ALA A 88 -8.20 1.75 6.57
CA ALA A 88 -8.15 2.20 7.96
C ALA A 88 -7.53 3.60 8.07
N ILE A 89 -6.47 3.86 7.30
CA ILE A 89 -5.83 5.19 7.26
C ILE A 89 -6.82 6.24 6.76
N VAL A 90 -7.61 5.91 5.75
CA VAL A 90 -8.65 6.80 5.21
C VAL A 90 -9.71 7.11 6.27
N ARG A 91 -10.21 6.10 6.98
CA ARG A 91 -11.24 6.28 8.01
C ARG A 91 -10.75 7.18 9.15
N TYR A 92 -9.57 6.88 9.69
CA TYR A 92 -8.99 7.70 10.77
C TYR A 92 -8.67 9.10 10.28
N GLY A 93 -8.21 9.25 9.05
CA GLY A 93 -7.95 10.56 8.45
C GLY A 93 -9.20 11.42 8.41
N ARG A 94 -10.34 10.84 8.02
CA ARG A 94 -11.63 11.57 8.01
C ARG A 94 -12.04 12.01 9.40
N GLU A 95 -11.90 11.13 10.39
CA GLU A 95 -12.25 11.46 11.78
C GLU A 95 -11.37 12.55 12.36
N LEU A 96 -10.12 12.62 11.94
CA LEU A 96 -9.13 13.56 12.47
C LEU A 96 -8.95 14.80 11.60
N GLY A 97 -9.63 14.89 10.46
CA GLY A 97 -9.49 16.00 9.53
C GLY A 97 -8.17 16.00 8.77
N ILE A 98 -7.54 14.86 8.59
CA ILE A 98 -6.28 14.71 7.88
C ILE A 98 -6.55 14.15 6.48
N PRO A 99 -6.11 14.86 5.40
CA PRO A 99 -6.29 14.36 4.05
C PRO A 99 -5.47 13.09 3.79
N THR A 100 -6.09 12.11 3.14
CA THR A 100 -5.42 10.85 2.77
C THR A 100 -5.72 10.48 1.32
N PRO A 101 -5.44 11.37 0.36
CA PRO A 101 -5.84 11.14 -1.03
C PRO A 101 -5.16 9.95 -1.69
N VAL A 102 -3.90 9.68 -1.37
CA VAL A 102 -3.18 8.54 -1.96
C VAL A 102 -3.74 7.23 -1.44
N ASN A 103 -3.87 7.08 -0.13
CA ASN A 103 -4.47 5.88 0.47
C ASN A 103 -5.92 5.69 -0.01
N GLY A 104 -6.67 6.77 -0.14
CA GLY A 104 -8.03 6.73 -0.66
C GLY A 104 -8.10 6.17 -2.08
N ALA A 105 -7.26 6.69 -2.97
CA ALA A 105 -7.21 6.22 -4.35
C ALA A 105 -6.82 4.75 -4.44
N LEU A 106 -5.80 4.34 -3.69
CA LEU A 106 -5.34 2.94 -3.69
C LEU A 106 -6.42 1.99 -3.15
N THR A 107 -7.13 2.41 -2.09
CA THR A 107 -8.24 1.62 -1.54
C THR A 107 -9.31 1.39 -2.60
N LEU A 108 -9.73 2.45 -3.28
CA LEU A 108 -10.75 2.36 -4.31
C LEU A 108 -10.30 1.50 -5.50
N MET A 109 -9.04 1.60 -5.90
CA MET A 109 -8.50 0.77 -6.99
C MET A 109 -8.54 -0.71 -6.65
N ILE A 110 -8.09 -1.09 -5.47
CA ILE A 110 -8.11 -2.50 -5.07
C ILE A 110 -9.55 -3.01 -4.91
N GLN A 111 -10.43 -2.22 -4.32
CA GLN A 111 -11.84 -2.58 -4.19
C GLN A 111 -12.49 -2.78 -5.56
N THR A 112 -12.18 -1.92 -6.53
CA THR A 112 -12.68 -2.04 -7.90
C THR A 112 -12.18 -3.33 -8.55
N ILE A 113 -10.90 -3.64 -8.38
CA ILE A 113 -10.32 -4.87 -8.92
C ILE A 113 -10.99 -6.11 -8.32
N GLN A 114 -11.08 -6.17 -6.99
CA GLN A 114 -11.61 -7.38 -6.34
C GLN A 114 -13.11 -7.60 -6.58
N GLN A 115 -13.83 -6.58 -7.02
CA GLN A 115 -15.23 -6.72 -7.42
C GLN A 115 -15.39 -7.16 -8.88
N ASN A 116 -14.32 -7.20 -9.65
CA ASN A 116 -14.36 -7.42 -11.10
C ASN A 116 -13.28 -8.39 -11.62
N TYR A 117 -12.83 -9.33 -10.81
CA TYR A 117 -11.78 -10.28 -11.25
C TYR A 117 -12.11 -10.97 -12.56
N ASP A 118 -13.37 -11.35 -12.74
CA ASP A 118 -13.86 -12.06 -13.93
C ASP A 118 -13.92 -11.19 -15.19
N LYS A 119 -13.80 -9.90 -15.04
CA LYS A 119 -13.92 -8.93 -16.14
C LYS A 119 -12.60 -8.27 -16.49
N GLN A 120 -11.52 -8.63 -15.82
CA GLN A 120 -10.21 -8.03 -16.09
C GLN A 120 -9.63 -8.56 -17.40
N TYR A 121 -8.89 -7.68 -18.08
CA TYR A 121 -8.15 -8.07 -19.26
C TYR A 121 -7.13 -9.17 -18.92
N CYS A 122 -7.10 -10.21 -19.74
CA CYS A 122 -6.16 -11.30 -19.58
C CYS A 122 -5.44 -11.51 -20.91
N LYS A 123 -4.13 -11.36 -20.91
CA LYS A 123 -3.31 -11.59 -22.09
C LYS A 123 -3.24 -13.10 -22.34
N GLN A 124 -3.67 -13.52 -23.51
CA GLN A 124 -3.63 -14.93 -23.93
C GLN A 124 -2.48 -15.19 -24.88
#